data_6215d33dfab7bf7d5f16532155b96c73
#
_entry.id   6215d33dfab7bf7d5f16532155b96c73
#
_cell.length_a   1.000
_cell.length_b   1.000
_cell.length_c   1.000
_cell.angle_alpha   90.00
_cell.angle_beta   90.00
_cell.angle_gamma   90.00
#
_symmetry.space_group_name_H-M   'P 1'
#
loop_
_entity.id
_entity.type
_entity.pdbx_description
1 polymer ?
#
loop_
_entity_poly.entity_id
_entity_poly.type
_entity_poly.pdbx_seq_one_letter_code
_entity_poly.pdbx_strand_id
1 'polypeptide(L)'
;MFKKLSTPTLAAAILVAASAAALTPTSASAVSAPLSSARIITHFDLAKGQTPENIALAPGGTAYVTLAAGRQIAEVSPKGTTKILATLPEPADGGVHTPVLGFPLTVGIVRAHDGTLYFLYATGTPDLTGVWRLRPGGEPERIAALPADGLPNGLALDASTHTLYVTDSVPGTIWSVPTTGGTPTVWSTAPELASTGFLGANGLKIHRGAVWATNLDKGTILRIPIRHDGRAGSVRTEATGLPGIDDFQFTGHGDQLLAALNGPSEVALVQPDGSHSIVLTSADGLQNPTSVALRGDTVYVLSAAYVTAKDPNLLRAHLND
;
A
#
# COMPACT_ATOMS: atom_id res chain seq x y z
N MET A 1 -102.31 -6.77 -0.69
CA MET A 1 -102.47 -7.33 -2.05
C MET A 1 -101.07 -7.69 -2.60
N PHE A 2 -100.96 -8.89 -3.06
CA PHE A 2 -99.75 -9.59 -3.61
C PHE A 2 -98.67 -10.06 -2.61
N LYS A 3 -98.77 -11.29 -2.24
CA LYS A 3 -97.70 -12.17 -1.69
C LYS A 3 -96.55 -12.29 -2.66
N LYS A 4 -95.29 -12.15 -2.19
CA LYS A 4 -94.17 -12.73 -2.90
C LYS A 4 -93.51 -13.87 -2.11
N LEU A 5 -93.44 -14.99 -2.74
CA LEU A 5 -92.80 -16.17 -2.24
C LEU A 5 -91.24 -15.97 -2.19
N SER A 6 -90.68 -16.48 -1.11
CA SER A 6 -89.22 -16.57 -0.92
C SER A 6 -88.75 -17.97 -1.27
N THR A 7 -87.77 -18.08 -2.19
CA THR A 7 -87.06 -19.30 -2.48
C THR A 7 -85.77 -19.37 -1.66
N PRO A 8 -85.36 -20.49 -1.10
CA PRO A 8 -84.09 -20.61 -0.37
C PRO A 8 -82.94 -20.89 -1.32
N THR A 9 -81.90 -20.11 -1.18
CA THR A 9 -80.62 -20.31 -1.92
C THR A 9 -79.68 -21.19 -1.07
N LEU A 10 -79.30 -22.31 -1.64
CA LEU A 10 -78.29 -23.22 -1.09
C LEU A 10 -76.93 -22.57 -1.20
N ALA A 11 -76.25 -22.35 -0.08
CA ALA A 11 -74.86 -21.93 -0.06
C ALA A 11 -73.95 -23.15 -0.04
N ALA A 12 -73.23 -23.36 -1.13
CA ALA A 12 -72.16 -24.35 -1.21
C ALA A 12 -70.85 -23.78 -0.59
N ALA A 13 -70.41 -24.37 0.49
CA ALA A 13 -69.13 -24.02 1.12
C ALA A 13 -67.99 -24.72 0.35
N ILE A 14 -67.15 -23.95 -0.34
CA ILE A 14 -65.89 -24.43 -0.94
C ILE A 14 -64.79 -24.34 0.12
N LEU A 15 -64.30 -25.49 0.60
CA LEU A 15 -63.10 -25.58 1.42
C LEU A 15 -61.88 -25.41 0.51
N VAL A 16 -61.17 -24.28 0.60
CA VAL A 16 -59.84 -24.09 0.00
C VAL A 16 -58.79 -24.58 1.00
N ALA A 17 -58.18 -25.73 0.75
CA ALA A 17 -57.03 -26.21 1.50
C ALA A 17 -55.82 -25.40 1.07
N ALA A 18 -55.33 -24.46 1.89
CA ALA A 18 -54.09 -23.74 1.71
C ALA A 18 -52.93 -24.67 2.12
N SER A 19 -52.23 -25.23 1.15
CA SER A 19 -50.94 -25.91 1.38
C SER A 19 -49.87 -24.87 1.68
N ALA A 20 -49.49 -24.72 2.95
CA ALA A 20 -48.33 -23.94 3.36
C ALA A 20 -47.05 -24.69 2.96
N ALA A 21 -46.44 -24.33 1.83
CA ALA A 21 -45.10 -24.76 1.50
C ALA A 21 -44.14 -24.09 2.47
N ALA A 22 -43.56 -24.85 3.39
CA ALA A 22 -42.47 -24.40 4.25
C ALA A 22 -41.23 -24.09 3.38
N LEU A 23 -40.97 -22.82 3.14
CA LEU A 23 -39.69 -22.36 2.60
C LEU A 23 -38.61 -22.62 3.67
N THR A 24 -37.84 -23.71 3.50
CA THR A 24 -36.62 -23.89 4.27
C THR A 24 -35.66 -22.76 3.91
N PRO A 25 -35.16 -21.96 4.88
CA PRO A 25 -34.15 -20.99 4.57
C PRO A 25 -32.88 -21.76 4.12
N THR A 26 -32.53 -21.61 2.86
CA THR A 26 -31.19 -21.99 2.38
C THR A 26 -30.19 -21.12 3.13
N SER A 27 -29.44 -21.72 4.05
CA SER A 27 -28.30 -21.07 4.68
C SER A 27 -27.34 -20.66 3.57
N ALA A 28 -27.34 -19.40 3.19
CA ALA A 28 -26.26 -18.84 2.39
C ALA A 28 -24.98 -19.06 3.21
N SER A 29 -24.06 -19.88 2.70
CA SER A 29 -22.72 -19.97 3.27
C SER A 29 -22.15 -18.54 3.26
N ALA A 30 -21.95 -17.98 4.43
CA ALA A 30 -21.27 -16.69 4.54
C ALA A 30 -19.86 -16.88 3.95
N VAL A 31 -19.60 -16.24 2.81
CA VAL A 31 -18.24 -16.16 2.28
C VAL A 31 -17.42 -15.48 3.37
N SER A 32 -16.37 -16.15 3.87
CA SER A 32 -15.52 -15.55 4.90
C SER A 32 -14.90 -14.26 4.35
N ALA A 33 -14.85 -13.21 5.19
CA ALA A 33 -14.19 -11.97 4.80
C ALA A 33 -12.72 -12.28 4.46
N PRO A 34 -12.16 -11.71 3.39
CA PRO A 34 -10.76 -11.96 2.99
C PRO A 34 -9.74 -11.64 4.08
N LEU A 35 -10.03 -10.66 4.93
CA LEU A 35 -9.23 -10.30 6.10
C LEU A 35 -10.05 -10.43 7.39
N SER A 36 -9.39 -10.84 8.46
CA SER A 36 -9.99 -10.96 9.79
C SER A 36 -9.04 -10.48 10.89
N SER A 37 -9.54 -10.37 12.14
CA SER A 37 -8.76 -10.06 13.32
C SER A 37 -7.94 -8.77 13.23
N ALA A 38 -8.43 -7.76 12.51
CA ALA A 38 -7.80 -6.45 12.39
C ALA A 38 -7.64 -5.80 13.76
N ARG A 39 -6.42 -5.33 14.09
CA ARG A 39 -6.10 -4.62 15.32
C ARG A 39 -4.87 -3.76 15.18
N ILE A 40 -4.86 -2.59 15.79
CA ILE A 40 -3.67 -1.76 15.91
C ILE A 40 -2.71 -2.41 16.91
N ILE A 41 -1.43 -2.52 16.53
CA ILE A 41 -0.37 -3.06 17.38
C ILE A 41 0.62 -2.00 17.86
N THR A 42 0.65 -0.84 17.20
CA THR A 42 1.51 0.28 17.56
C THR A 42 0.85 1.59 17.13
N HIS A 43 0.92 2.59 17.99
CA HIS A 43 0.63 3.98 17.69
C HIS A 43 1.94 4.75 17.58
N PHE A 44 1.99 5.73 16.67
CA PHE A 44 3.13 6.60 16.49
C PHE A 44 2.81 8.02 16.95
N ASP A 45 3.85 8.80 17.26
CA ASP A 45 3.72 10.14 17.80
C ASP A 45 3.67 11.18 16.67
N LEU A 46 2.47 11.63 16.31
CA LEU A 46 2.27 12.63 15.27
C LEU A 46 3.00 13.96 15.58
N ALA A 47 3.08 14.35 16.86
CA ALA A 47 3.76 15.58 17.25
C ALA A 47 5.28 15.53 17.03
N LYS A 48 5.86 14.34 16.95
CA LYS A 48 7.26 14.10 16.58
C LYS A 48 7.45 13.84 15.09
N GLY A 49 6.44 14.06 14.26
CA GLY A 49 6.50 13.77 12.84
C GLY A 49 6.56 12.26 12.50
N GLN A 50 6.18 11.40 13.45
CA GLN A 50 6.18 9.96 13.24
C GLN A 50 4.98 9.54 12.40
N THR A 51 5.00 9.94 11.14
CA THR A 51 4.03 9.56 10.11
C THR A 51 4.60 8.37 9.33
N PRO A 52 4.16 7.12 9.62
CA PRO A 52 4.76 5.94 9.00
C PRO A 52 4.39 5.87 7.52
N GLU A 53 5.41 5.59 6.67
CA GLU A 53 5.24 5.66 5.21
C GLU A 53 5.40 4.30 4.55
N ASN A 54 6.51 3.61 4.79
CA ASN A 54 6.75 2.33 4.15
C ASN A 54 7.32 1.30 5.12
N ILE A 55 7.20 0.00 4.78
CA ILE A 55 7.48 -1.13 5.67
C ILE A 55 8.26 -2.24 4.98
N ALA A 56 9.30 -2.74 5.65
CA ALA A 56 9.99 -3.97 5.29
C ALA A 56 10.00 -4.93 6.48
N LEU A 57 9.75 -6.22 6.23
CA LEU A 57 9.65 -7.22 7.29
C LEU A 57 10.90 -8.09 7.40
N ALA A 58 11.33 -8.37 8.63
CA ALA A 58 12.28 -9.44 8.91
C ALA A 58 11.57 -10.81 8.97
N PRO A 59 12.31 -11.92 8.76
CA PRO A 59 11.74 -13.27 8.88
C PRO A 59 11.10 -13.54 10.25
N GLY A 60 11.61 -12.91 11.34
CA GLY A 60 11.06 -13.02 12.72
C GLY A 60 9.80 -12.19 12.98
N GLY A 61 9.32 -11.39 11.98
CA GLY A 61 8.13 -10.55 12.13
C GLY A 61 8.40 -9.15 12.70
N THR A 62 9.66 -8.77 12.92
CA THR A 62 10.03 -7.38 13.18
C THR A 62 9.77 -6.56 11.91
N ALA A 63 9.08 -5.44 12.06
CA ALA A 63 8.86 -4.49 10.97
C ALA A 63 9.89 -3.36 11.04
N TYR A 64 10.52 -3.04 9.92
CA TYR A 64 11.32 -1.85 9.74
C TYR A 64 10.47 -0.84 8.98
N VAL A 65 10.35 0.36 9.53
CA VAL A 65 9.45 1.39 8.99
C VAL A 65 10.19 2.71 8.80
N THR A 66 9.81 3.43 7.77
CA THR A 66 10.16 4.84 7.61
C THR A 66 9.10 5.68 8.29
N LEU A 67 9.52 6.69 9.06
CA LEU A 67 8.66 7.67 9.71
C LEU A 67 8.91 9.01 9.01
N ALA A 68 8.06 9.33 8.03
CA ALA A 68 8.32 10.30 6.99
C ALA A 68 8.76 11.67 7.52
N ALA A 69 7.87 12.45 8.10
CA ALA A 69 8.17 13.80 8.54
C ALA A 69 9.17 13.83 9.73
N GLY A 70 9.29 12.75 10.50
CA GLY A 70 10.30 12.58 11.54
C GLY A 70 11.70 12.32 10.97
N ARG A 71 11.84 12.04 9.68
CA ARG A 71 13.09 11.68 9.03
C ARG A 71 13.78 10.48 9.69
N GLN A 72 12.97 9.52 10.15
CA GLN A 72 13.43 8.41 10.99
C GLN A 72 13.28 7.07 10.31
N ILE A 73 14.19 6.17 10.67
CA ILE A 73 14.08 4.74 10.43
C ILE A 73 13.84 4.08 11.79
N ALA A 74 12.81 3.28 11.91
CA ALA A 74 12.47 2.59 13.15
C ALA A 74 12.30 1.08 12.95
N GLU A 75 12.51 0.32 14.01
CA GLU A 75 12.05 -1.05 14.11
C GLU A 75 10.85 -1.15 15.05
N VAL A 76 9.86 -1.96 14.67
CA VAL A 76 8.71 -2.29 15.49
C VAL A 76 8.73 -3.79 15.73
N SER A 77 8.83 -4.19 16.99
CA SER A 77 8.82 -5.59 17.36
C SER A 77 7.46 -6.25 17.07
N PRO A 78 7.35 -7.59 16.99
CA PRO A 78 6.07 -8.27 16.84
C PRO A 78 5.05 -7.97 17.95
N LYS A 79 5.53 -7.42 19.09
CA LYS A 79 4.70 -7.00 20.24
C LYS A 79 4.30 -5.51 20.18
N GLY A 80 4.74 -4.78 19.15
CA GLY A 80 4.42 -3.36 18.96
C GLY A 80 5.40 -2.38 19.62
N THR A 81 6.49 -2.84 20.23
CA THR A 81 7.51 -1.94 20.78
C THR A 81 8.31 -1.29 19.64
N THR A 82 8.35 0.03 19.62
CA THR A 82 9.08 0.83 18.63
C THR A 82 10.43 1.26 19.17
N LYS A 83 11.47 1.17 18.34
CA LYS A 83 12.82 1.69 18.58
C LYS A 83 13.30 2.45 17.36
N ILE A 84 13.71 3.69 17.54
CA ILE A 84 14.34 4.48 16.47
C ILE A 84 15.76 3.93 16.25
N LEU A 85 16.06 3.62 15.00
CA LEU A 85 17.37 3.12 14.57
C LEU A 85 18.27 4.26 14.08
N ALA A 86 17.68 5.22 13.36
CA ALA A 86 18.39 6.39 12.85
C ALA A 86 17.43 7.57 12.67
N THR A 87 17.99 8.78 12.75
CA THR A 87 17.33 10.03 12.33
C THR A 87 18.21 10.69 11.29
N LEU A 88 17.67 10.97 10.10
CA LEU A 88 18.41 11.57 8.99
C LEU A 88 18.65 13.07 9.25
N PRO A 89 19.75 13.63 8.70
CA PRO A 89 20.04 15.06 8.80
C PRO A 89 18.89 15.91 8.28
N GLU A 90 18.63 17.02 8.93
CA GLU A 90 17.70 18.01 8.43
C GLU A 90 18.37 18.83 7.32
N PRO A 91 17.69 19.05 6.16
CA PRO A 91 18.22 19.96 5.15
C PRO A 91 18.37 21.37 5.71
N ALA A 92 19.39 22.10 5.25
CA ALA A 92 19.70 23.45 5.76
C ALA A 92 18.55 24.45 5.58
N ASP A 93 17.69 24.22 4.60
CA ASP A 93 16.48 25.03 4.32
C ASP A 93 15.22 24.51 5.04
N GLY A 94 15.34 23.50 5.91
CA GLY A 94 14.22 22.85 6.56
C GLY A 94 13.38 21.97 5.63
N GLY A 95 13.85 21.74 4.39
CA GLY A 95 13.15 20.92 3.38
C GLY A 95 11.99 21.63 2.67
N VAL A 96 11.90 22.94 2.76
CA VAL A 96 10.83 23.74 2.13
C VAL A 96 10.81 23.61 0.60
N HIS A 97 11.94 23.21 -0.01
CA HIS A 97 12.06 22.97 -1.44
C HIS A 97 11.76 21.52 -1.83
N THR A 98 11.38 20.65 -0.88
CA THR A 98 10.91 19.29 -1.24
C THR A 98 9.72 19.40 -2.17
N PRO A 99 9.81 18.87 -3.40
CA PRO A 99 8.77 19.07 -4.40
C PRO A 99 7.40 18.63 -3.91
N VAL A 100 6.39 19.40 -4.26
CA VAL A 100 4.96 19.15 -3.95
C VAL A 100 4.63 19.22 -2.45
N LEU A 101 5.48 18.71 -1.57
CA LEU A 101 5.16 18.51 -0.14
C LEU A 101 5.70 19.62 0.76
N GLY A 102 6.87 20.24 0.45
CA GLY A 102 7.44 21.33 1.22
C GLY A 102 8.01 20.92 2.60
N PHE A 103 8.27 19.63 2.81
CA PHE A 103 8.96 19.10 4.00
C PHE A 103 9.77 17.85 3.64
N PRO A 104 10.91 17.58 4.34
CA PRO A 104 11.74 16.43 4.04
C PRO A 104 11.10 15.15 4.59
N LEU A 105 11.24 14.03 3.86
CA LEU A 105 10.60 12.79 4.26
C LEU A 105 11.42 11.55 3.90
N THR A 106 11.47 10.59 4.83
CA THR A 106 11.91 9.22 4.56
C THR A 106 10.74 8.42 4.02
N VAL A 107 10.95 7.71 2.91
CA VAL A 107 9.88 7.01 2.17
C VAL A 107 10.24 5.54 1.93
N GLY A 108 10.13 5.01 0.74
CA GLY A 108 10.33 3.61 0.43
C GLY A 108 11.46 2.93 1.19
N ILE A 109 11.24 1.72 1.71
CA ILE A 109 12.23 0.93 2.42
C ILE A 109 12.20 -0.53 1.98
N VAL A 110 13.36 -1.12 1.80
CA VAL A 110 13.53 -2.57 1.59
C VAL A 110 14.63 -3.11 2.48
N ARG A 111 14.51 -4.40 2.85
CA ARG A 111 15.49 -5.11 3.65
C ARG A 111 16.16 -6.19 2.81
N ALA A 112 17.48 -6.16 2.72
CA ALA A 112 18.27 -7.23 2.12
C ALA A 112 18.39 -8.44 3.07
N HIS A 113 18.79 -9.58 2.53
CA HIS A 113 18.90 -10.83 3.29
C HIS A 113 19.87 -10.73 4.48
N ASP A 114 20.97 -9.99 4.32
CA ASP A 114 21.99 -9.75 5.35
C ASP A 114 21.54 -8.77 6.46
N GLY A 115 20.32 -8.25 6.37
CA GLY A 115 19.75 -7.30 7.30
C GLY A 115 19.98 -5.83 6.94
N THR A 116 20.73 -5.53 5.90
CA THR A 116 20.92 -4.18 5.40
C THR A 116 19.57 -3.59 4.97
N LEU A 117 19.27 -2.37 5.42
CA LEU A 117 18.12 -1.59 5.00
C LEU A 117 18.55 -0.60 3.92
N TYR A 118 17.82 -0.57 2.82
CA TYR A 118 17.88 0.50 1.84
C TYR A 118 16.60 1.29 1.94
N PHE A 119 16.71 2.60 1.89
CA PHE A 119 15.56 3.50 1.99
C PHE A 119 15.80 4.80 1.21
N LEU A 120 14.72 5.54 1.00
CA LEU A 120 14.75 6.78 0.26
C LEU A 120 14.61 7.96 1.20
N TYR A 121 15.29 9.05 0.84
CA TYR A 121 15.15 10.33 1.50
C TYR A 121 14.94 11.42 0.45
N ALA A 122 13.79 12.09 0.51
CA ALA A 122 13.40 13.19 -0.36
C ALA A 122 13.48 14.50 0.45
N THR A 123 14.25 15.47 -0.01
CA THR A 123 14.51 16.70 0.74
C THR A 123 14.43 17.99 -0.08
N GLY A 124 14.36 17.87 -1.42
CA GLY A 124 14.47 19.02 -2.32
C GLY A 124 15.88 19.60 -2.40
N THR A 125 16.88 18.96 -1.77
CA THR A 125 18.29 19.42 -1.80
C THR A 125 19.22 18.34 -2.40
N PRO A 126 20.23 18.74 -3.21
CA PRO A 126 21.12 17.79 -3.91
C PRO A 126 22.03 16.99 -2.98
N ASP A 127 22.32 17.50 -1.79
CA ASP A 127 23.23 16.88 -0.82
C ASP A 127 22.59 15.74 -0.05
N LEU A 128 21.26 15.73 0.11
CA LEU A 128 20.55 14.74 0.94
C LEU A 128 19.58 13.87 0.14
N THR A 129 18.95 14.38 -0.95
CA THR A 129 18.01 13.58 -1.74
C THR A 129 18.69 12.38 -2.38
N GLY A 130 18.13 11.17 -2.16
CA GLY A 130 18.72 9.97 -2.76
C GLY A 130 18.35 8.66 -2.09
N VAL A 131 19.11 7.64 -2.48
CA VAL A 131 19.07 6.30 -1.89
C VAL A 131 20.06 6.22 -0.75
N TRP A 132 19.60 5.78 0.38
CA TRP A 132 20.37 5.62 1.61
C TRP A 132 20.43 4.15 2.03
N ARG A 133 21.44 3.82 2.80
CA ARG A 133 21.69 2.48 3.35
C ARG A 133 21.96 2.56 4.85
N LEU A 134 21.41 1.60 5.59
CA LEU A 134 21.71 1.37 7.01
C LEU A 134 22.07 -0.10 7.21
N ARG A 135 23.33 -0.39 7.51
CA ARG A 135 23.77 -1.74 7.89
C ARG A 135 23.40 -2.04 9.35
N PRO A 136 23.21 -3.29 9.72
CA PRO A 136 23.00 -3.65 11.13
C PRO A 136 24.11 -3.08 12.03
N GLY A 137 23.70 -2.25 13.01
CA GLY A 137 24.63 -1.60 13.94
C GLY A 137 25.50 -0.47 13.36
N GLY A 138 25.29 -0.08 12.10
CA GLY A 138 26.01 1.01 11.45
C GLY A 138 25.24 2.34 11.51
N GLU A 139 25.82 3.36 10.86
CA GLU A 139 25.18 4.64 10.64
C GLU A 139 24.58 4.72 9.23
N PRO A 140 23.54 5.56 9.01
CA PRO A 140 22.96 5.75 7.68
C PRO A 140 23.96 6.46 6.75
N GLU A 141 24.10 5.97 5.54
CA GLU A 141 24.96 6.55 4.50
C GLU A 141 24.18 6.71 3.18
N ARG A 142 24.35 7.82 2.48
CA ARG A 142 23.80 8.00 1.14
C ARG A 142 24.68 7.27 0.12
N ILE A 143 24.10 6.30 -0.59
CA ILE A 143 24.83 5.49 -1.57
C ILE A 143 24.64 5.97 -3.02
N ALA A 144 23.56 6.73 -3.28
CA ALA A 144 23.30 7.32 -4.59
C ALA A 144 22.51 8.62 -4.45
N ALA A 145 22.94 9.66 -5.17
CA ALA A 145 22.17 10.89 -5.28
C ALA A 145 21.05 10.72 -6.31
N LEU A 146 19.87 11.24 -6.02
CA LEU A 146 18.76 11.39 -6.95
C LEU A 146 18.48 12.87 -7.20
N PRO A 147 17.80 13.24 -8.31
CA PRO A 147 17.45 14.62 -8.59
C PRO A 147 16.68 15.26 -7.45
N ALA A 148 17.09 16.47 -7.04
CA ALA A 148 16.46 17.20 -5.95
C ALA A 148 15.09 17.78 -6.30
N ASP A 149 14.82 17.97 -7.60
CA ASP A 149 13.54 18.40 -8.18
C ASP A 149 12.56 17.23 -8.37
N GLY A 150 12.98 16.00 -8.03
CA GLY A 150 12.15 14.80 -7.95
C GLY A 150 11.62 14.52 -6.54
N LEU A 151 10.73 13.54 -6.44
CA LEU A 151 10.25 12.98 -5.19
C LEU A 151 10.41 11.45 -5.24
N PRO A 152 11.63 10.92 -4.93
CA PRO A 152 11.81 9.47 -4.81
C PRO A 152 10.86 8.93 -3.74
N ASN A 153 10.11 7.86 -4.07
CA ASN A 153 8.99 7.39 -3.26
C ASN A 153 9.03 5.88 -3.01
N GLY A 154 8.65 5.04 -3.97
CA GLY A 154 8.66 3.58 -3.81
C GLY A 154 10.04 2.98 -4.09
N LEU A 155 10.37 1.89 -3.39
CA LEU A 155 11.65 1.20 -3.50
C LEU A 155 11.44 -0.31 -3.58
N ALA A 156 12.12 -0.97 -4.51
CA ALA A 156 12.19 -2.42 -4.58
C ALA A 156 13.61 -2.90 -4.84
N LEU A 157 13.96 -4.06 -4.28
CA LEU A 157 15.26 -4.72 -4.44
C LEU A 157 15.14 -5.98 -5.31
N ASP A 158 15.83 -6.00 -6.44
CA ASP A 158 16.15 -7.24 -7.12
C ASP A 158 17.43 -7.82 -6.52
N ALA A 159 17.27 -8.78 -5.64
CA ALA A 159 18.41 -9.42 -4.97
C ALA A 159 19.27 -10.26 -5.94
N SER A 160 18.71 -10.72 -7.06
CA SER A 160 19.43 -11.56 -8.03
C SER A 160 20.41 -10.75 -8.87
N THR A 161 20.08 -9.51 -9.17
CA THR A 161 20.93 -8.59 -9.96
C THR A 161 21.59 -7.53 -9.10
N HIS A 162 21.35 -7.52 -7.79
CA HIS A 162 21.81 -6.48 -6.87
C HIS A 162 21.39 -5.06 -7.31
N THR A 163 20.15 -4.92 -7.82
CA THR A 163 19.61 -3.67 -8.33
C THR A 163 18.45 -3.18 -7.48
N LEU A 164 18.49 -1.91 -7.12
CA LEU A 164 17.38 -1.18 -6.51
C LEU A 164 16.62 -0.46 -7.62
N TYR A 165 15.31 -0.59 -7.65
CA TYR A 165 14.40 0.21 -8.47
C TYR A 165 13.71 1.24 -7.59
N VAL A 166 13.64 2.49 -8.08
CA VAL A 166 13.09 3.63 -7.35
C VAL A 166 12.05 4.32 -8.21
N THR A 167 10.83 4.47 -7.75
CA THR A 167 9.86 5.38 -8.36
C THR A 167 10.15 6.81 -7.94
N ASP A 168 10.03 7.73 -8.89
CA ASP A 168 10.10 9.18 -8.67
C ASP A 168 8.77 9.79 -9.08
N SER A 169 8.00 10.23 -8.10
CA SER A 169 6.59 10.56 -8.26
C SER A 169 6.34 11.85 -9.04
N VAL A 170 7.30 12.79 -9.05
CA VAL A 170 7.14 14.08 -9.73
C VAL A 170 7.40 13.95 -11.23
N PRO A 171 8.59 13.47 -11.69
CA PRO A 171 8.83 13.30 -13.12
C PRO A 171 8.14 12.06 -13.72
N GLY A 172 7.55 11.17 -12.91
CA GLY A 172 7.00 9.91 -13.40
C GLY A 172 8.08 8.97 -13.95
N THR A 173 9.18 8.84 -13.23
CA THR A 173 10.36 8.06 -13.65
C THR A 173 10.57 6.87 -12.72
N ILE A 174 11.06 5.77 -13.25
CA ILE A 174 11.68 4.71 -12.46
C ILE A 174 13.19 4.73 -12.71
N TRP A 175 13.94 4.87 -11.64
CA TRP A 175 15.40 4.78 -11.64
C TRP A 175 15.86 3.37 -11.30
N SER A 176 17.03 2.97 -11.80
CA SER A 176 17.77 1.81 -11.33
C SER A 176 19.09 2.24 -10.70
N VAL A 177 19.44 1.62 -9.55
CA VAL A 177 20.60 1.95 -8.74
C VAL A 177 21.23 0.65 -8.26
N PRO A 178 22.55 0.43 -8.44
CA PRO A 178 23.21 -0.74 -7.84
C PRO A 178 23.14 -0.69 -6.31
N THR A 179 23.03 -1.84 -5.63
CA THR A 179 23.07 -1.91 -4.16
C THR A 179 24.40 -1.43 -3.56
N THR A 180 25.47 -1.44 -4.36
CA THR A 180 26.77 -0.86 -3.99
C THR A 180 26.77 0.66 -4.01
N GLY A 181 25.75 1.27 -4.63
CA GLY A 181 25.68 2.71 -4.87
C GLY A 181 26.27 3.12 -6.21
N GLY A 182 26.36 4.43 -6.42
CA GLY A 182 26.87 5.03 -7.65
C GLY A 182 25.85 5.89 -8.37
N THR A 183 26.00 6.07 -9.67
CA THR A 183 25.13 6.93 -10.49
C THR A 183 23.84 6.20 -10.84
N PRO A 184 22.66 6.75 -10.48
CA PRO A 184 21.37 6.23 -10.92
C PRO A 184 21.23 6.30 -12.43
N THR A 185 20.54 5.33 -13.03
CA THR A 185 20.19 5.34 -14.45
C THR A 185 18.68 5.33 -14.61
N VAL A 186 18.17 6.08 -15.59
CA VAL A 186 16.76 6.05 -15.95
C VAL A 186 16.42 4.67 -16.48
N TRP A 187 15.49 3.98 -15.81
CA TRP A 187 15.03 2.65 -16.24
C TRP A 187 13.74 2.72 -17.05
N SER A 188 12.80 3.61 -16.66
CA SER A 188 11.56 3.84 -17.41
C SER A 188 11.02 5.27 -17.19
N THR A 189 10.50 5.88 -18.27
CA THR A 189 9.78 7.17 -18.27
C THR A 189 8.46 7.03 -19.02
N ALA A 190 7.82 5.88 -18.92
CA ALA A 190 6.58 5.62 -19.64
C ALA A 190 5.47 6.59 -19.21
N PRO A 191 4.61 7.05 -20.14
CA PRO A 191 3.55 8.03 -19.82
C PRO A 191 2.57 7.59 -18.74
N GLU A 192 2.41 6.28 -18.56
CA GLU A 192 1.56 5.69 -17.51
C GLU A 192 2.06 6.02 -16.11
N LEU A 193 3.38 6.26 -15.94
CA LEU A 193 4.02 6.62 -14.68
C LEU A 193 3.84 8.10 -14.31
N ALA A 194 3.56 8.96 -15.29
CA ALA A 194 3.50 10.41 -15.09
C ALA A 194 2.35 10.82 -14.18
N SER A 195 2.61 11.84 -13.35
CA SER A 195 1.60 12.56 -12.57
C SER A 195 0.57 13.26 -13.46
N THR A 196 -0.62 13.49 -12.94
CA THR A 196 -1.65 14.33 -13.55
C THR A 196 -1.97 15.58 -12.73
N GLY A 197 -1.23 15.83 -11.66
CA GLY A 197 -1.39 17.06 -10.87
C GLY A 197 -0.75 17.05 -9.49
N PHE A 198 -0.60 15.87 -8.88
CA PHE A 198 0.00 15.74 -7.55
C PHE A 198 1.18 14.75 -7.54
N LEU A 199 0.93 13.45 -7.53
CA LEU A 199 1.98 12.40 -7.52
C LEU A 199 1.66 11.31 -8.54
N GLY A 200 2.62 10.97 -9.39
CA GLY A 200 2.53 9.89 -10.36
C GLY A 200 2.94 8.54 -9.76
N ALA A 201 4.02 7.95 -10.32
CA ALA A 201 4.56 6.67 -9.88
C ALA A 201 4.89 6.69 -8.38
N ASN A 202 4.35 5.74 -7.61
CA ASN A 202 4.43 5.72 -6.15
C ASN A 202 4.95 4.36 -5.65
N GLY A 203 4.14 3.50 -5.06
CA GLY A 203 4.55 2.19 -4.56
C GLY A 203 5.20 1.31 -5.63
N LEU A 204 6.13 0.44 -5.22
CA LEU A 204 6.89 -0.37 -6.16
C LEU A 204 7.25 -1.73 -5.58
N LYS A 205 7.01 -2.80 -6.36
CA LYS A 205 7.39 -4.18 -6.02
C LYS A 205 7.96 -4.91 -7.24
N ILE A 206 8.76 -5.96 -7.00
CA ILE A 206 9.19 -6.90 -8.03
C ILE A 206 8.41 -8.20 -7.86
N HIS A 207 7.77 -8.65 -8.94
CA HIS A 207 6.99 -9.88 -8.93
C HIS A 207 7.04 -10.53 -10.30
N ARG A 208 7.37 -11.85 -10.34
CA ARG A 208 7.41 -12.67 -11.56
C ARG A 208 8.13 -12.02 -12.73
N GLY A 209 9.37 -11.55 -12.50
CA GLY A 209 10.20 -10.97 -13.54
C GLY A 209 9.73 -9.62 -14.09
N ALA A 210 8.92 -8.91 -13.32
CA ALA A 210 8.44 -7.57 -13.65
C ALA A 210 8.55 -6.63 -12.46
N VAL A 211 8.77 -5.36 -12.74
CA VAL A 211 8.51 -4.26 -11.82
C VAL A 211 7.02 -3.94 -11.89
N TRP A 212 6.39 -3.88 -10.73
CA TRP A 212 5.01 -3.42 -10.57
C TRP A 212 5.04 -2.10 -9.83
N ALA A 213 4.29 -1.12 -10.33
CA ALA A 213 4.23 0.21 -9.74
C ALA A 213 2.79 0.68 -9.63
N THR A 214 2.52 1.50 -8.61
CA THR A 214 1.26 2.26 -8.54
C THR A 214 1.43 3.62 -9.19
N ASN A 215 0.34 4.22 -9.65
CA ASN A 215 0.25 5.63 -9.95
C ASN A 215 -0.87 6.22 -9.09
N LEU A 216 -0.51 7.10 -8.15
CA LEU A 216 -1.43 7.64 -7.14
C LEU A 216 -2.52 8.50 -7.79
N ASP A 217 -2.15 9.42 -8.67
CA ASP A 217 -3.09 10.33 -9.34
C ASP A 217 -4.08 9.59 -10.23
N LYS A 218 -3.58 8.59 -11.00
CA LYS A 218 -4.39 7.83 -11.95
C LYS A 218 -5.17 6.69 -11.30
N GLY A 219 -4.85 6.35 -10.04
CA GLY A 219 -5.48 5.22 -9.35
C GLY A 219 -5.25 3.89 -10.07
N THR A 220 -4.01 3.61 -10.50
CA THR A 220 -3.69 2.46 -11.34
C THR A 220 -2.58 1.61 -10.78
N ILE A 221 -2.60 0.32 -11.13
CA ILE A 221 -1.48 -0.62 -10.95
C ILE A 221 -0.91 -0.92 -12.33
N LEU A 222 0.40 -0.76 -12.45
CA LEU A 222 1.19 -0.91 -13.67
C LEU A 222 2.13 -2.10 -13.54
N ARG A 223 2.32 -2.86 -14.63
CA ARG A 223 3.28 -3.95 -14.73
C ARG A 223 4.25 -3.68 -15.87
N ILE A 224 5.55 -3.75 -15.59
CA ILE A 224 6.64 -3.46 -16.53
C ILE A 224 7.60 -4.64 -16.53
N PRO A 225 7.61 -5.50 -17.55
CA PRO A 225 8.52 -6.65 -17.60
C PRO A 225 9.99 -6.21 -17.55
N ILE A 226 10.81 -6.91 -16.77
CA ILE A 226 12.28 -6.79 -16.84
C ILE A 226 12.75 -7.72 -17.96
N ARG A 227 13.37 -7.16 -19.01
CA ARG A 227 13.89 -7.93 -20.13
C ARG A 227 15.18 -8.66 -19.73
N HIS A 228 15.60 -9.64 -20.51
CA HIS A 228 16.85 -10.37 -20.28
C HIS A 228 18.10 -9.47 -20.24
N ASP A 229 18.06 -8.34 -20.94
CA ASP A 229 19.12 -7.32 -20.93
C ASP A 229 19.00 -6.32 -19.77
N GLY A 230 18.05 -6.54 -18.83
CA GLY A 230 17.76 -5.68 -17.68
C GLY A 230 16.92 -4.44 -18.00
N ARG A 231 16.60 -4.18 -19.27
CA ARG A 231 15.81 -3.01 -19.67
C ARG A 231 14.32 -3.18 -19.39
N ALA A 232 13.62 -2.06 -19.30
CA ALA A 232 12.17 -2.05 -19.19
C ALA A 232 11.49 -2.58 -20.46
N GLY A 233 10.49 -3.42 -20.29
CA GLY A 233 9.55 -3.81 -21.32
C GLY A 233 8.40 -2.80 -21.46
N SER A 234 7.41 -3.14 -22.29
CA SER A 234 6.20 -2.30 -22.43
C SER A 234 5.35 -2.33 -21.17
N VAL A 235 4.89 -1.15 -20.74
CA VAL A 235 3.99 -1.01 -19.60
C VAL A 235 2.62 -1.59 -19.93
N ARG A 236 2.00 -2.24 -18.95
CA ARG A 236 0.60 -2.66 -18.97
C ARG A 236 -0.09 -2.12 -17.72
N THR A 237 -1.32 -1.64 -17.87
CA THR A 237 -2.20 -1.33 -16.76
C THR A 237 -2.95 -2.60 -16.39
N GLU A 238 -2.75 -3.09 -15.18
CA GLU A 238 -3.34 -4.34 -14.68
C GLU A 238 -4.61 -4.07 -13.86
N ALA A 239 -4.71 -2.90 -13.21
CA ALA A 239 -5.92 -2.47 -12.49
C ALA A 239 -6.10 -0.95 -12.56
N THR A 240 -7.35 -0.51 -12.44
CA THR A 240 -7.77 0.92 -12.42
C THR A 240 -8.84 1.12 -11.36
N GLY A 241 -9.22 2.39 -11.11
CA GLY A 241 -10.30 2.70 -10.17
C GLY A 241 -9.89 2.55 -8.69
N LEU A 242 -8.61 2.72 -8.39
CA LEU A 242 -8.02 2.63 -7.05
C LEU A 242 -7.61 4.04 -6.55
N PRO A 243 -8.56 4.91 -6.16
CA PRO A 243 -8.29 6.31 -5.88
C PRO A 243 -7.27 6.47 -4.74
N GLY A 244 -6.21 7.27 -5.01
CA GLY A 244 -5.18 7.53 -4.01
C GLY A 244 -4.38 6.30 -3.61
N ILE A 245 -4.23 5.33 -4.52
CA ILE A 245 -3.39 4.14 -4.28
C ILE A 245 -1.95 4.57 -4.00
N ASP A 246 -1.45 4.15 -2.85
CA ASP A 246 -0.11 4.45 -2.38
C ASP A 246 0.83 3.26 -2.64
N ASP A 247 0.96 2.33 -1.74
CA ASP A 247 1.75 1.11 -1.94
C ASP A 247 0.87 -0.14 -1.86
N PHE A 248 1.43 -1.31 -2.15
CA PHE A 248 0.70 -2.57 -2.24
C PHE A 248 1.60 -3.75 -1.88
N GLN A 249 0.98 -4.95 -1.68
CA GLN A 249 1.70 -6.19 -1.44
C GLN A 249 0.96 -7.37 -2.06
N PHE A 250 1.67 -8.24 -2.77
CA PHE A 250 1.12 -9.50 -3.29
C PHE A 250 0.78 -10.45 -2.16
N THR A 251 -0.38 -11.13 -2.28
CA THR A 251 -0.87 -12.08 -1.27
C THR A 251 -0.17 -13.45 -1.33
N GLY A 252 0.53 -13.73 -2.43
CA GLY A 252 1.05 -15.06 -2.73
C GLY A 252 0.15 -15.89 -3.65
N HIS A 253 -1.09 -15.48 -3.86
CA HIS A 253 -2.07 -16.15 -4.72
C HIS A 253 -2.02 -15.54 -6.14
N GLY A 254 -1.03 -15.99 -6.91
CA GLY A 254 -0.85 -15.49 -8.28
C GLY A 254 -0.42 -14.02 -8.31
N ASP A 255 -1.19 -13.19 -9.01
CA ASP A 255 -1.00 -11.75 -9.11
C ASP A 255 -2.02 -10.97 -8.24
N GLN A 256 -2.74 -11.67 -7.34
CA GLN A 256 -3.61 -11.06 -6.35
C GLN A 256 -2.79 -10.21 -5.36
N LEU A 257 -3.27 -9.04 -5.00
CA LEU A 257 -2.56 -8.13 -4.10
C LEU A 257 -3.52 -7.35 -3.19
N LEU A 258 -2.98 -6.85 -2.08
CA LEU A 258 -3.60 -5.87 -1.18
C LEU A 258 -3.00 -4.50 -1.48
N ALA A 259 -3.84 -3.49 -1.67
CA ALA A 259 -3.46 -2.12 -2.01
C ALA A 259 -3.90 -1.13 -0.91
N ALA A 260 -2.99 -0.29 -0.45
CA ALA A 260 -3.30 0.82 0.44
C ALA A 260 -3.88 1.99 -0.37
N LEU A 261 -5.10 2.41 -0.06
CA LEU A 261 -5.78 3.55 -0.66
C LEU A 261 -5.76 4.71 0.35
N ASN A 262 -4.78 5.59 0.21
CA ASN A 262 -4.48 6.63 1.19
C ASN A 262 -5.66 7.60 1.40
N GLY A 263 -6.18 8.17 0.30
CA GLY A 263 -7.24 9.18 0.35
C GLY A 263 -8.50 8.71 1.09
N PRO A 264 -9.12 7.57 0.69
CA PRO A 264 -10.34 7.08 1.33
C PRO A 264 -10.13 6.38 2.68
N SER A 265 -8.88 6.14 3.11
CA SER A 265 -8.55 5.36 4.32
C SER A 265 -9.03 3.90 4.24
N GLU A 266 -8.67 3.22 3.16
CA GLU A 266 -9.10 1.86 2.83
C GLU A 266 -7.93 0.96 2.44
N VAL A 267 -8.15 -0.36 2.52
CA VAL A 267 -7.33 -1.37 1.85
C VAL A 267 -8.22 -2.14 0.90
N ALA A 268 -7.79 -2.24 -0.35
CA ALA A 268 -8.45 -3.03 -1.38
C ALA A 268 -7.73 -4.37 -1.61
N LEU A 269 -8.50 -5.44 -1.80
CA LEU A 269 -8.03 -6.70 -2.36
C LEU A 269 -8.27 -6.64 -3.87
N VAL A 270 -7.20 -6.68 -4.65
CA VAL A 270 -7.22 -6.61 -6.11
C VAL A 270 -6.96 -7.99 -6.69
N GLN A 271 -7.84 -8.45 -7.57
CA GLN A 271 -7.75 -9.74 -8.23
C GLN A 271 -6.86 -9.67 -9.49
N PRO A 272 -6.37 -10.82 -10.00
CA PRO A 272 -5.53 -10.85 -11.21
C PRO A 272 -6.20 -10.30 -12.48
N ASP A 273 -7.53 -10.22 -12.50
CA ASP A 273 -8.31 -9.64 -13.60
C ASP A 273 -8.51 -8.10 -13.46
N GLY A 274 -7.92 -7.49 -12.42
CA GLY A 274 -8.02 -6.07 -12.11
C GLY A 274 -9.29 -5.67 -11.34
N SER A 275 -10.23 -6.58 -11.11
CA SER A 275 -11.37 -6.32 -10.22
C SER A 275 -10.90 -6.19 -8.77
N HIS A 276 -11.61 -5.40 -7.95
CA HIS A 276 -11.22 -5.20 -6.56
C HIS A 276 -12.42 -5.06 -5.62
N SER A 277 -12.17 -5.30 -4.34
CA SER A 277 -13.12 -5.08 -3.25
C SER A 277 -12.40 -4.47 -2.04
N ILE A 278 -13.10 -3.60 -1.29
CA ILE A 278 -12.58 -3.04 -0.06
C ILE A 278 -12.65 -4.10 1.04
N VAL A 279 -11.54 -4.30 1.75
CA VAL A 279 -11.39 -5.34 2.78
C VAL A 279 -11.06 -4.80 4.17
N LEU A 280 -10.54 -3.57 4.28
CA LEU A 280 -10.39 -2.81 5.53
C LEU A 280 -10.74 -1.35 5.26
N THR A 281 -11.21 -0.67 6.30
CA THR A 281 -11.68 0.72 6.26
C THR A 281 -11.21 1.50 7.49
N SER A 282 -11.58 2.76 7.59
CA SER A 282 -11.38 3.57 8.78
C SER A 282 -12.08 2.99 10.03
N ALA A 283 -13.14 2.18 9.88
CA ALA A 283 -13.79 1.47 11.00
C ALA A 283 -12.89 0.42 11.65
N ASP A 284 -11.90 -0.11 10.89
CA ASP A 284 -10.89 -1.05 11.38
C ASP A 284 -9.68 -0.35 12.00
N GLY A 285 -9.63 0.99 11.95
CA GLY A 285 -8.57 1.82 12.51
C GLY A 285 -7.62 2.42 11.47
N LEU A 286 -7.92 2.32 10.16
CA LEU A 286 -7.10 2.94 9.12
C LEU A 286 -7.20 4.47 9.16
N GLN A 287 -6.05 5.15 8.98
CA GLN A 287 -5.92 6.60 8.99
C GLN A 287 -4.95 7.03 7.89
N ASN A 288 -5.41 7.16 6.65
CA ASN A 288 -4.58 7.37 5.45
C ASN A 288 -3.50 6.27 5.35
N PRO A 289 -3.86 5.02 5.00
CA PRO A 289 -2.89 3.95 4.87
C PRO A 289 -1.91 4.23 3.71
N THR A 290 -0.63 3.99 3.98
CA THR A 290 0.49 4.28 3.07
C THR A 290 1.08 3.01 2.47
N SER A 291 1.16 1.94 3.26
CA SER A 291 1.76 0.70 2.76
C SER A 291 1.16 -0.55 3.39
N VAL A 292 1.31 -1.66 2.65
CA VAL A 292 0.93 -3.00 3.09
C VAL A 292 2.15 -3.91 3.00
N ALA A 293 2.32 -4.78 4.00
CA ALA A 293 3.29 -5.86 3.97
C ALA A 293 2.65 -7.17 4.44
N LEU A 294 3.19 -8.29 3.97
CA LEU A 294 2.67 -9.62 4.27
C LEU A 294 3.80 -10.55 4.74
N ARG A 295 3.51 -11.37 5.77
CA ARG A 295 4.39 -12.44 6.23
C ARG A 295 3.55 -13.68 6.55
N GLY A 296 3.64 -14.71 5.71
CA GLY A 296 2.62 -15.78 5.72
C GLY A 296 1.25 -15.13 5.58
N ASP A 297 0.31 -15.52 6.41
CA ASP A 297 -1.05 -14.96 6.39
C ASP A 297 -1.22 -13.70 7.27
N THR A 298 -0.12 -13.16 7.82
CA THR A 298 -0.17 -11.95 8.63
C THR A 298 0.03 -10.72 7.75
N VAL A 299 -0.99 -9.88 7.69
CA VAL A 299 -1.00 -8.59 6.98
C VAL A 299 -0.66 -7.47 7.96
N TYR A 300 0.21 -6.57 7.53
CA TYR A 300 0.57 -5.35 8.23
C TYR A 300 0.19 -4.16 7.37
N VAL A 301 -0.48 -3.16 7.94
CA VAL A 301 -0.87 -1.92 7.25
C VAL A 301 -0.36 -0.74 8.05
N LEU A 302 0.45 0.11 7.43
CA LEU A 302 0.84 1.41 8.01
C LEU A 302 -0.19 2.47 7.63
N SER A 303 -0.51 3.33 8.59
CA SER A 303 -1.38 4.50 8.42
C SER A 303 -0.65 5.75 8.90
N ALA A 304 -0.39 6.70 8.01
CA ALA A 304 0.38 7.91 8.31
C ALA A 304 -0.45 9.04 8.95
N ALA A 305 -1.76 8.98 8.83
CA ALA A 305 -2.70 10.02 9.30
C ALA A 305 -2.43 11.42 8.72
N TYR A 306 -1.90 11.51 7.48
CA TYR A 306 -1.53 12.77 6.84
C TYR A 306 -2.66 13.81 6.78
N VAL A 307 -3.87 13.35 6.44
CA VAL A 307 -5.06 14.20 6.30
C VAL A 307 -5.94 14.13 7.53
N THR A 308 -6.11 12.93 8.08
CA THR A 308 -6.95 12.74 9.27
C THR A 308 -6.37 13.38 10.51
N ALA A 309 -5.04 13.52 10.60
CA ALA A 309 -4.28 14.09 11.71
C ALA A 309 -4.70 13.52 13.09
N LYS A 310 -5.04 12.23 13.14
CA LYS A 310 -5.55 11.59 14.36
C LYS A 310 -4.57 10.59 14.95
N ASP A 311 -4.40 9.44 14.28
CA ASP A 311 -3.72 8.28 14.85
C ASP A 311 -2.84 7.59 13.81
N PRO A 312 -1.58 8.03 13.62
CA PRO A 312 -0.63 7.28 12.83
C PRO A 312 -0.33 5.96 13.53
N ASN A 313 -0.49 4.84 12.81
CA ASN A 313 -0.46 3.53 13.43
C ASN A 313 0.07 2.42 12.52
N LEU A 314 0.38 1.27 13.14
CA LEU A 314 0.60 -0.01 12.48
C LEU A 314 -0.53 -0.96 12.89
N LEU A 315 -1.36 -1.30 11.93
CA LEU A 315 -2.43 -2.28 12.05
C LEU A 315 -1.92 -3.67 11.63
N ARG A 316 -2.42 -4.71 12.28
CA ARG A 316 -2.21 -6.10 11.89
C ARG A 316 -3.55 -6.80 11.67
N ALA A 317 -3.65 -7.58 10.59
CA ALA A 317 -4.80 -8.43 10.28
C ALA A 317 -4.33 -9.83 9.87
N HIS A 318 -5.25 -10.75 9.63
CA HIS A 318 -5.01 -12.10 9.12
C HIS A 318 -5.68 -12.24 7.75
N LEU A 319 -4.93 -12.71 6.76
CA LEU A 319 -5.43 -13.08 5.43
C LEU A 319 -6.03 -14.48 5.54
N ASN A 320 -7.30 -14.60 5.23
CA ASN A 320 -8.00 -15.88 5.22
C ASN A 320 -7.82 -16.56 3.85
N ASP A 321 -7.73 -17.90 3.86
CA ASP A 321 -7.64 -18.75 2.66
C ASP A 321 -8.94 -18.71 1.82
#